data_c783b8001927bec2a2744060e8e6911a
#
_entry.id   c783b8001927bec2a2744060e8e6911a
#
_cell.length_a   1.000
_cell.length_b   1.000
_cell.length_c   1.000
_cell.angle_alpha   90.00
_cell.angle_beta   90.00
_cell.angle_gamma   90.00
#
_symmetry.space_group_name_H-M   'P 1'
#
loop_
_entity.id
_entity.type
_entity.pdbx_description
1 polymer ?
#
loop_
_entity_poly.entity_id
_entity_poly.type
_entity_poly.pdbx_seq_one_letter_code
_entity_poly.pdbx_strand_id
1 'polypeptide(L)'
;MIDPSSVVGKAPPIERRVPFVVVGAGAAGVAAALEAVRAGVEVMLIDENPLDPDLMAMDVPHYFGQRMSLSARNRALMLERVIEANPGLGRADEAGVDVQLGVSVWGAFRNGPTQRELAGPVLGLANEERSWLVRYDRLLIATGTRDVVLGFPGWQKAGVVGANGLASLTRHRVFAGRQLAVLGSGPLGLQTARQALEAGLEVVAVVEVTAELRGDPVETRRLADQGVRFYPSHTVQEASGRTGEVESVTLIRLDADLAPIAGSETEIACDTICLALGLAPNVELLALLGATLRFRSDLGGFVPETDGWLGTSAPGVFAAGDCTGVHEALVADDGVARGQGRLAGLGAALSLGAVDRARAEAVRTELGGVGARPSEPVHAYWRHWLRSSIRVGGLEVYACQCEEVTRRELIGVQPPRYLGWHSAGMSARGLGTLLRDGPINQDQIKRLTRAGMGPCQGRRCREQVALFLAEEAGVPVGQIPLPSFRAPVRPLSLQVLWPRDEPEAARDHWVSWFGIPTQFTPHWTSHVDASETTVFMGLGGESQHGGSSVEKQRELPGTGRG
;
A
#
# COMPACT_ATOMS: atom_id res chain seq x y z
N MET A 1 -22.37 -5.73 25.74
CA MET A 1 -22.51 -4.30 25.40
C MET A 1 -21.32 -3.62 26.02
N ILE A 2 -20.48 -2.92 25.25
CA ILE A 2 -19.37 -2.14 25.81
C ILE A 2 -20.02 -0.95 26.53
N ASP A 3 -19.62 -0.73 27.78
CA ASP A 3 -20.06 0.45 28.54
C ASP A 3 -19.56 1.72 27.81
N PRO A 4 -20.47 2.62 27.37
CA PRO A 4 -20.06 3.86 26.71
C PRO A 4 -19.13 4.72 27.56
N SER A 5 -19.26 4.68 28.88
CA SER A 5 -18.38 5.42 29.81
C SER A 5 -16.92 4.94 29.75
N SER A 6 -16.70 3.68 29.35
CA SER A 6 -15.36 3.10 29.23
C SER A 6 -14.51 3.70 28.12
N VAL A 7 -15.09 4.45 27.17
CA VAL A 7 -14.40 5.10 26.06
C VAL A 7 -14.32 6.63 26.19
N VAL A 8 -14.96 7.20 27.19
CA VAL A 8 -14.93 8.66 27.43
C VAL A 8 -13.50 9.11 27.74
N GLY A 9 -13.04 10.16 27.06
CA GLY A 9 -11.69 10.72 27.23
C GLY A 9 -10.55 9.94 26.58
N LYS A 10 -10.81 8.77 25.96
CA LYS A 10 -9.78 7.93 25.34
C LYS A 10 -9.53 8.22 23.87
N ALA A 11 -10.49 8.84 23.18
CA ALA A 11 -10.29 9.29 21.81
C ALA A 11 -9.55 10.63 21.80
N PRO A 12 -8.54 10.82 20.92
CA PRO A 12 -7.94 12.13 20.74
C PRO A 12 -9.01 13.16 20.38
N PRO A 13 -8.87 14.42 20.82
CA PRO A 13 -9.83 15.47 20.46
C PRO A 13 -9.83 15.71 18.95
N ILE A 14 -11.00 16.06 18.42
CA ILE A 14 -11.10 16.54 17.05
C ILE A 14 -10.60 17.98 17.03
N GLU A 15 -9.46 18.22 16.38
CA GLU A 15 -8.81 19.54 16.40
C GLU A 15 -9.57 20.57 15.55
N ARG A 16 -10.18 20.11 14.47
CA ARG A 16 -10.78 21.00 13.48
C ARG A 16 -11.87 20.29 12.68
N ARG A 17 -12.87 21.05 12.23
CA ARG A 17 -13.82 20.64 11.20
C ARG A 17 -13.51 21.40 9.91
N VAL A 18 -13.47 20.68 8.79
CA VAL A 18 -13.20 21.23 7.45
C VAL A 18 -14.36 20.84 6.53
N PRO A 19 -14.96 21.79 5.80
CA PRO A 19 -16.06 21.49 4.87
C PRO A 19 -15.67 20.48 3.79
N PHE A 20 -14.47 20.61 3.19
CA PHE A 20 -13.98 19.70 2.18
C PHE A 20 -12.52 19.33 2.38
N VAL A 21 -12.23 18.04 2.57
CA VAL A 21 -10.88 17.51 2.69
C VAL A 21 -10.55 16.70 1.43
N VAL A 22 -9.36 16.93 0.88
CA VAL A 22 -8.80 16.22 -0.27
C VAL A 22 -7.56 15.45 0.18
N VAL A 23 -7.51 14.15 -0.06
CA VAL A 23 -6.38 13.28 0.27
C VAL A 23 -5.64 12.87 -1.00
N GLY A 24 -4.40 13.34 -1.13
CA GLY A 24 -3.53 13.19 -2.28
C GLY A 24 -3.44 14.46 -3.11
N ALA A 25 -2.23 15.02 -3.23
CA ALA A 25 -1.96 16.24 -4.00
C ALA A 25 -1.43 15.95 -5.42
N GLY A 26 -1.80 14.80 -5.99
CA GLY A 26 -1.59 14.52 -7.41
C GLY A 26 -2.47 15.42 -8.31
N ALA A 27 -2.42 15.16 -9.62
CA ALA A 27 -3.15 15.94 -10.62
C ALA A 27 -4.65 16.07 -10.34
N ALA A 28 -5.29 14.98 -9.88
CA ALA A 28 -6.71 14.98 -9.52
C ALA A 28 -7.00 15.79 -8.26
N GLY A 29 -6.22 15.59 -7.18
CA GLY A 29 -6.46 16.26 -5.90
C GLY A 29 -6.27 17.76 -5.98
N VAL A 30 -5.18 18.23 -6.59
CA VAL A 30 -4.94 19.66 -6.81
C VAL A 30 -6.05 20.29 -7.66
N ALA A 31 -6.47 19.61 -8.73
CA ALA A 31 -7.54 20.12 -9.58
C ALA A 31 -8.88 20.21 -8.84
N ALA A 32 -9.19 19.24 -7.98
CA ALA A 32 -10.38 19.24 -7.16
C ALA A 32 -10.37 20.36 -6.12
N ALA A 33 -9.25 20.55 -5.43
CA ALA A 33 -9.09 21.61 -4.43
C ALA A 33 -9.29 22.99 -5.06
N LEU A 34 -8.64 23.24 -6.20
CA LEU A 34 -8.77 24.51 -6.93
C LEU A 34 -10.22 24.76 -7.42
N GLU A 35 -10.90 23.72 -7.91
CA GLU A 35 -12.28 23.88 -8.38
C GLU A 35 -13.25 24.17 -7.21
N ALA A 36 -13.07 23.50 -6.07
CA ALA A 36 -13.89 23.73 -4.89
C ALA A 36 -13.67 25.12 -4.26
N VAL A 37 -12.42 25.59 -4.18
CA VAL A 37 -12.13 26.95 -3.69
C VAL A 37 -12.74 28.02 -4.62
N ARG A 38 -12.69 27.84 -5.93
CA ARG A 38 -13.39 28.73 -6.89
C ARG A 38 -14.90 28.81 -6.67
N ALA A 39 -15.48 27.73 -6.10
CA ALA A 39 -16.88 27.71 -5.70
C ALA A 39 -17.12 28.29 -4.28
N GLY A 40 -16.08 28.82 -3.62
CA GLY A 40 -16.17 29.42 -2.28
C GLY A 40 -16.15 28.40 -1.13
N VAL A 41 -15.70 27.15 -1.36
CA VAL A 41 -15.59 26.13 -0.32
C VAL A 41 -14.21 26.22 0.35
N GLU A 42 -14.17 26.18 1.67
CA GLU A 42 -12.92 26.00 2.43
C GLU A 42 -12.40 24.57 2.21
N VAL A 43 -11.13 24.44 1.80
CA VAL A 43 -10.50 23.16 1.42
C VAL A 43 -9.20 22.94 2.17
N MET A 44 -9.04 21.71 2.71
CA MET A 44 -7.75 21.19 3.17
C MET A 44 -7.26 20.14 2.17
N LEU A 45 -6.07 20.30 1.64
CA LEU A 45 -5.38 19.36 0.74
C LEU A 45 -4.22 18.70 1.49
N ILE A 46 -4.27 17.38 1.62
CA ILE A 46 -3.31 16.59 2.40
C ILE A 46 -2.50 15.71 1.46
N ASP A 47 -1.17 15.70 1.63
CA ASP A 47 -0.28 14.79 0.93
C ASP A 47 0.84 14.29 1.85
N GLU A 48 1.19 13.01 1.70
CA GLU A 48 2.23 12.37 2.50
C GLU A 48 3.65 12.75 2.07
N ASN A 49 3.82 13.37 0.89
CA ASN A 49 5.12 13.84 0.44
C ASN A 49 5.48 15.19 1.08
N PRO A 50 6.75 15.39 1.46
CA PRO A 50 7.83 14.41 1.41
C PRO A 50 7.63 13.30 2.45
N LEU A 51 7.80 12.06 2.00
CA LEU A 51 7.71 10.89 2.86
C LEU A 51 8.86 10.84 3.86
N ASP A 52 8.58 10.34 5.05
CA ASP A 52 9.61 10.04 6.04
C ASP A 52 10.57 8.95 5.50
N PRO A 53 11.87 9.24 5.34
CA PRO A 53 12.84 8.27 4.81
C PRO A 53 12.94 6.99 5.65
N ASP A 54 12.73 7.07 6.95
CA ASP A 54 12.83 5.92 7.85
C ASP A 54 11.63 4.98 7.71
N LEU A 55 10.48 5.49 7.24
CA LEU A 55 9.31 4.69 6.93
C LEU A 55 9.28 4.14 5.50
N MET A 56 10.02 4.73 4.56
CA MET A 56 10.02 4.33 3.15
C MET A 56 10.42 2.87 2.93
N ALA A 57 11.41 2.37 3.67
CA ALA A 57 11.86 0.99 3.54
C ALA A 57 10.87 -0.03 4.10
N MET A 58 10.02 0.38 5.05
CA MET A 58 9.14 -0.52 5.77
C MET A 58 7.80 -0.70 5.07
N ASP A 59 7.25 0.36 4.47
CA ASP A 59 5.84 0.37 4.16
C ASP A 59 5.43 1.08 2.88
N VAL A 60 6.16 2.10 2.47
CA VAL A 60 5.67 2.92 1.37
C VAL A 60 5.49 2.07 0.13
N PRO A 61 4.27 1.96 -0.44
CA PRO A 61 3.99 1.04 -1.53
C PRO A 61 4.88 1.22 -2.76
N HIS A 62 5.40 2.42 -2.94
CA HIS A 62 6.22 2.79 -4.08
C HIS A 62 7.73 2.54 -3.88
N TYR A 63 8.19 2.29 -2.65
CA TYR A 63 9.61 2.30 -2.28
C TYR A 63 10.08 0.98 -1.68
N PHE A 64 9.92 -0.13 -2.36
CA PHE A 64 10.46 -1.41 -1.90
C PHE A 64 11.85 -1.67 -2.53
N GLY A 65 12.81 -2.02 -1.67
CA GLY A 65 14.18 -2.31 -2.11
C GLY A 65 14.92 -1.13 -2.77
N GLN A 66 14.48 0.10 -2.57
CA GLN A 66 14.96 1.30 -3.27
C GLN A 66 16.39 1.71 -2.92
N ARG A 67 17.01 2.46 -3.86
CA ARG A 67 18.24 3.21 -3.64
C ARG A 67 17.92 4.69 -3.42
N MET A 68 18.32 5.23 -2.28
CA MET A 68 18.07 6.61 -1.89
C MET A 68 19.36 7.30 -1.46
N SER A 69 19.54 8.55 -1.86
CA SER A 69 20.64 9.40 -1.37
C SER A 69 20.32 9.93 0.04
N LEU A 70 21.38 10.25 0.81
CA LEU A 70 21.23 10.85 2.14
C LEU A 70 20.48 12.20 2.13
N SER A 71 20.40 12.87 0.98
CA SER A 71 19.65 14.12 0.84
C SER A 71 18.15 13.95 1.13
N ALA A 72 17.61 12.73 1.03
CA ALA A 72 16.24 12.42 1.42
C ALA A 72 15.95 12.71 2.91
N ARG A 73 16.97 12.69 3.77
CA ARG A 73 16.84 13.01 5.20
C ARG A 73 16.79 14.51 5.49
N ASN A 74 17.07 15.36 4.51
CA ASN A 74 16.93 16.80 4.66
C ASN A 74 15.49 17.23 4.35
N ARG A 75 14.69 17.35 5.40
CA ARG A 75 13.26 17.66 5.30
C ARG A 75 12.96 18.95 4.54
N ALA A 76 13.70 20.03 4.83
CA ALA A 76 13.49 21.31 4.16
C ALA A 76 13.76 21.22 2.66
N LEU A 77 14.87 20.57 2.29
CA LEU A 77 15.22 20.34 0.88
C LEU A 77 14.18 19.44 0.18
N MET A 78 13.68 18.42 0.87
CA MET A 78 12.65 17.54 0.31
C MET A 78 11.33 18.27 0.08
N LEU A 79 10.92 19.13 1.02
CA LEU A 79 9.72 19.95 0.88
C LEU A 79 9.83 20.89 -0.33
N GLU A 80 10.98 21.58 -0.48
CA GLU A 80 11.27 22.42 -1.63
C GLU A 80 11.14 21.65 -2.95
N ARG A 81 11.75 20.45 -3.03
CA ARG A 81 11.69 19.61 -4.23
C ARG A 81 10.29 19.10 -4.56
N VAL A 82 9.49 18.79 -3.54
CA VAL A 82 8.08 18.39 -3.73
C VAL A 82 7.27 19.55 -4.33
N ILE A 83 7.47 20.77 -3.83
CA ILE A 83 6.80 21.97 -4.34
C ILE A 83 7.27 22.30 -5.77
N GLU A 84 8.58 22.26 -6.03
CA GLU A 84 9.14 22.46 -7.38
C GLU A 84 8.60 21.44 -8.38
N ALA A 85 8.50 20.17 -7.97
CA ALA A 85 8.02 19.09 -8.83
C ALA A 85 6.51 19.16 -9.12
N ASN A 86 5.76 19.90 -8.31
CA ASN A 86 4.33 20.08 -8.47
C ASN A 86 3.91 21.56 -8.33
N PRO A 87 4.06 22.36 -9.39
CA PRO A 87 3.66 23.77 -9.38
C PRO A 87 2.17 24.00 -9.07
N GLY A 88 1.36 22.96 -9.13
CA GLY A 88 -0.05 23.00 -8.72
C GLY A 88 -0.24 23.27 -7.24
N LEU A 89 0.72 22.88 -6.39
CA LEU A 89 0.68 23.13 -4.94
C LEU A 89 0.77 24.64 -4.63
N GLY A 90 1.70 25.34 -5.27
CA GLY A 90 1.80 26.80 -5.12
C GLY A 90 0.52 27.52 -5.55
N ARG A 91 -0.07 27.11 -6.68
CA ARG A 91 -1.37 27.67 -7.13
C ARG A 91 -2.52 27.36 -6.16
N ALA A 92 -2.51 26.20 -5.52
CA ALA A 92 -3.52 25.84 -4.53
C ALA A 92 -3.39 26.71 -3.27
N ASP A 93 -2.18 26.87 -2.77
CA ASP A 93 -1.86 27.74 -1.62
C ASP A 93 -2.23 29.21 -1.91
N GLU A 94 -1.82 29.76 -3.04
CA GLU A 94 -2.18 31.11 -3.50
C GLU A 94 -3.71 31.31 -3.63
N ALA A 95 -4.45 30.25 -3.95
CA ALA A 95 -5.92 30.27 -4.03
C ALA A 95 -6.61 30.14 -2.66
N GLY A 96 -5.84 29.96 -1.58
CA GLY A 96 -6.37 29.84 -0.22
C GLY A 96 -6.73 28.41 0.20
N VAL A 97 -6.20 27.40 -0.48
CA VAL A 97 -6.27 26.00 -0.02
C VAL A 97 -5.30 25.81 1.14
N ASP A 98 -5.75 25.19 2.23
CA ASP A 98 -4.89 24.76 3.33
C ASP A 98 -4.11 23.51 2.90
N VAL A 99 -2.85 23.70 2.44
CA VAL A 99 -2.00 22.62 1.91
C VAL A 99 -1.16 22.03 3.02
N GLN A 100 -1.39 20.76 3.34
CA GLN A 100 -0.74 19.99 4.38
C GLN A 100 0.18 18.93 3.74
N LEU A 101 1.48 19.21 3.65
CA LEU A 101 2.50 18.32 3.09
C LEU A 101 3.23 17.53 4.18
N GLY A 102 3.67 16.31 3.84
CA GLY A 102 4.31 15.39 4.79
C GLY A 102 3.35 14.92 5.88
N VAL A 103 2.06 14.88 5.56
CA VAL A 103 1.01 14.42 6.45
C VAL A 103 0.36 13.17 5.87
N SER A 104 0.48 12.07 6.60
CA SER A 104 -0.14 10.79 6.24
C SER A 104 -1.55 10.69 6.81
N VAL A 105 -2.48 10.18 6.00
CA VAL A 105 -3.81 9.78 6.45
C VAL A 105 -3.76 8.30 6.84
N TRP A 106 -3.68 8.03 8.15
CA TRP A 106 -3.56 6.66 8.65
C TRP A 106 -4.89 5.95 8.86
N GLY A 107 -6.00 6.69 8.91
CA GLY A 107 -7.32 6.10 9.10
C GLY A 107 -8.42 7.05 8.67
N ALA A 108 -9.55 6.46 8.29
CA ALA A 108 -10.78 7.17 7.96
C ALA A 108 -11.95 6.46 8.64
N PHE A 109 -12.75 7.21 9.39
CA PHE A 109 -13.76 6.65 10.28
C PHE A 109 -15.08 7.37 10.10
N ARG A 110 -16.16 6.60 10.19
CA ARG A 110 -17.54 7.11 10.23
C ARG A 110 -18.40 6.22 11.11
N ASN A 111 -19.51 6.75 11.62
CA ASN A 111 -20.48 5.94 12.32
C ASN A 111 -21.10 4.89 11.39
N GLY A 112 -21.34 3.73 11.94
CA GLY A 112 -21.87 2.55 11.25
C GLY A 112 -22.34 1.50 12.27
N PRO A 113 -22.58 0.27 11.83
CA PRO A 113 -23.08 -0.78 12.72
C PRO A 113 -22.16 -1.08 13.92
N THR A 114 -20.84 -0.94 13.73
CA THR A 114 -19.81 -1.26 14.72
C THR A 114 -19.15 -0.06 15.38
N GLN A 115 -19.36 1.15 14.86
CA GLN A 115 -18.82 2.41 15.38
C GLN A 115 -19.96 3.41 15.44
N ARG A 116 -20.31 3.91 16.63
CA ARG A 116 -21.48 4.77 16.82
C ARG A 116 -21.21 6.07 17.57
N GLU A 117 -20.02 6.18 18.19
CA GLU A 117 -19.69 7.23 19.14
C GLU A 117 -18.92 8.42 18.55
N LEU A 118 -18.79 8.46 17.22
CA LEU A 118 -18.12 9.60 16.58
C LEU A 118 -19.06 10.80 16.47
N ALA A 119 -18.53 11.99 16.72
CA ALA A 119 -19.25 13.26 16.50
C ALA A 119 -19.50 13.55 15.01
N GLY A 120 -19.11 12.68 14.12
CA GLY A 120 -19.24 12.75 12.67
C GLY A 120 -18.12 11.98 11.99
N PRO A 121 -18.00 12.04 10.64
CA PRO A 121 -16.91 11.39 9.95
C PRO A 121 -15.58 12.11 10.23
N VAL A 122 -14.53 11.33 10.52
CA VAL A 122 -13.19 11.85 10.88
C VAL A 122 -12.08 11.15 10.11
N LEU A 123 -10.98 11.86 9.88
CA LEU A 123 -9.71 11.34 9.43
C LEU A 123 -8.70 11.34 10.56
N GLY A 124 -7.93 10.26 10.66
CA GLY A 124 -6.72 10.21 11.46
C GLY A 124 -5.54 10.66 10.62
N LEU A 125 -4.89 11.72 11.05
CA LEU A 125 -3.73 12.34 10.40
C LEU A 125 -2.50 12.16 11.27
N ALA A 126 -1.34 12.04 10.65
CA ALA A 126 -0.06 12.02 11.35
C ALA A 126 1.05 12.62 10.50
N ASN A 127 1.97 13.30 11.14
CA ASN A 127 3.28 13.67 10.63
C ASN A 127 4.39 13.00 11.47
N GLU A 128 5.62 13.46 11.36
CA GLU A 128 6.75 12.91 12.12
C GLU A 128 6.66 13.20 13.64
N GLU A 129 5.88 14.21 14.06
CA GLU A 129 5.86 14.72 15.42
C GLU A 129 4.63 14.26 16.21
N ARG A 130 3.47 14.19 15.56
CA ARG A 130 2.20 13.95 16.24
C ARG A 130 1.15 13.29 15.36
N SER A 131 0.11 12.78 16.00
CA SER A 131 -1.14 12.32 15.39
C SER A 131 -2.31 13.15 15.89
N TRP A 132 -3.30 13.41 15.01
CA TRP A 132 -4.51 14.17 15.37
C TRP A 132 -5.70 13.73 14.53
N LEU A 133 -6.90 14.20 14.90
CA LEU A 133 -8.14 13.93 14.19
C LEU A 133 -8.70 15.20 13.55
N VAL A 134 -9.19 15.07 12.31
CA VAL A 134 -9.90 16.13 11.59
C VAL A 134 -11.28 15.61 11.18
N ARG A 135 -12.33 16.38 11.49
CA ARG A 135 -13.69 16.12 11.02
C ARG A 135 -13.90 16.77 9.66
N TYR A 136 -14.61 16.08 8.77
CA TYR A 136 -14.94 16.60 7.44
C TYR A 136 -16.45 16.52 7.17
N ASP A 137 -16.94 17.37 6.25
CA ASP A 137 -18.30 17.26 5.74
C ASP A 137 -18.31 16.51 4.40
N ARG A 138 -17.30 16.77 3.55
CA ARG A 138 -17.04 16.05 2.29
C ARG A 138 -15.57 15.66 2.22
N LEU A 139 -15.34 14.52 1.58
CA LEU A 139 -14.01 13.94 1.45
C LEU A 139 -13.77 13.50 0.01
N LEU A 140 -12.65 13.88 -0.58
CA LEU A 140 -12.15 13.31 -1.81
C LEU A 140 -10.94 12.42 -1.53
N ILE A 141 -10.99 11.18 -2.01
CA ILE A 141 -9.86 10.27 -2.05
C ILE A 141 -9.23 10.33 -3.45
N ALA A 142 -7.99 10.85 -3.52
CA ALA A 142 -7.20 10.98 -4.74
C ALA A 142 -5.81 10.37 -4.54
N THR A 143 -5.75 9.21 -3.90
CA THR A 143 -4.55 8.52 -3.41
C THR A 143 -3.76 7.78 -4.50
N GLY A 144 -4.17 7.88 -5.75
CA GLY A 144 -3.43 7.32 -6.88
C GLY A 144 -3.30 5.79 -6.83
N THR A 145 -2.12 5.30 -7.19
CA THR A 145 -1.82 3.88 -7.36
C THR A 145 -0.54 3.49 -6.65
N ARG A 146 -0.31 2.18 -6.58
CA ARG A 146 0.96 1.56 -6.20
C ARG A 146 1.44 0.62 -7.28
N ASP A 147 2.73 0.34 -7.28
CA ASP A 147 3.37 -0.60 -8.18
C ASP A 147 2.92 -2.04 -7.89
N VAL A 148 2.65 -2.80 -8.94
CA VAL A 148 2.40 -4.24 -8.86
C VAL A 148 3.74 -4.96 -8.77
N VAL A 149 3.92 -5.74 -7.72
CA VAL A 149 5.12 -6.55 -7.49
C VAL A 149 4.83 -7.98 -7.89
N LEU A 150 5.70 -8.55 -8.72
CA LEU A 150 5.76 -9.98 -9.00
C LEU A 150 7.18 -10.46 -8.67
N GLY A 151 7.30 -11.22 -7.58
CA GLY A 151 8.59 -11.65 -7.05
C GLY A 151 9.32 -12.60 -7.99
N PHE A 152 10.64 -12.49 -8.00
CA PHE A 152 11.61 -13.35 -8.68
C PHE A 152 12.79 -13.62 -7.73
N PRO A 153 13.70 -14.56 -7.99
CA PRO A 153 14.85 -14.78 -7.12
C PRO A 153 15.66 -13.49 -6.95
N GLY A 154 15.86 -13.05 -5.70
CA GLY A 154 16.60 -11.84 -5.37
C GLY A 154 15.82 -10.53 -5.39
N TRP A 155 14.50 -10.52 -5.66
CA TRP A 155 13.70 -9.29 -5.72
C TRP A 155 13.64 -8.50 -4.40
N GLN A 156 14.00 -9.11 -3.29
CA GLN A 156 14.09 -8.47 -1.97
C GLN A 156 15.35 -7.63 -1.76
N LYS A 157 16.31 -7.68 -2.70
CA LYS A 157 17.56 -6.90 -2.61
C LYS A 157 17.29 -5.40 -2.77
N ALA A 158 18.11 -4.59 -2.10
CA ALA A 158 18.12 -3.14 -2.33
C ALA A 158 18.52 -2.85 -3.79
N GLY A 159 17.79 -1.94 -4.43
CA GLY A 159 17.92 -1.67 -5.86
C GLY A 159 16.75 -2.22 -6.69
N VAL A 160 15.88 -3.06 -6.11
CA VAL A 160 14.61 -3.40 -6.77
C VAL A 160 13.57 -2.35 -6.39
N VAL A 161 12.96 -1.70 -7.38
CA VAL A 161 12.03 -0.59 -7.19
C VAL A 161 10.86 -0.70 -8.18
N GLY A 162 9.70 -0.16 -7.83
CA GLY A 162 8.57 -0.04 -8.76
C GLY A 162 8.68 1.22 -9.63
N ALA A 163 7.93 1.27 -10.70
CA ALA A 163 7.93 2.39 -11.65
C ALA A 163 7.51 3.71 -11.01
N ASN A 164 6.43 3.71 -10.18
CA ASN A 164 6.01 4.90 -9.43
C ASN A 164 7.05 5.33 -8.39
N GLY A 165 7.67 4.34 -7.73
CA GLY A 165 8.75 4.58 -6.78
C GLY A 165 9.95 5.25 -7.46
N LEU A 166 10.42 4.71 -8.59
CA LEU A 166 11.51 5.28 -9.37
C LEU A 166 11.16 6.71 -9.85
N ALA A 167 9.96 6.89 -10.42
CA ALA A 167 9.51 8.20 -10.88
C ALA A 167 9.47 9.25 -9.76
N SER A 168 9.05 8.86 -8.56
CA SER A 168 9.03 9.75 -7.38
C SER A 168 10.45 10.08 -6.92
N LEU A 169 11.33 9.08 -6.76
CA LEU A 169 12.72 9.26 -6.34
C LEU A 169 13.52 10.13 -7.31
N THR A 170 13.34 9.93 -8.62
CA THR A 170 14.01 10.75 -9.66
C THR A 170 13.46 12.16 -9.72
N ARG A 171 12.14 12.32 -9.65
CA ARG A 171 11.48 13.65 -9.62
C ARG A 171 11.95 14.49 -8.44
N HIS A 172 12.12 13.89 -7.28
CA HIS A 172 12.62 14.55 -6.08
C HIS A 172 14.15 14.59 -6.00
N ARG A 173 14.87 14.10 -7.05
CA ARG A 173 16.34 14.13 -7.14
C ARG A 173 17.03 13.43 -5.96
N VAL A 174 16.45 12.33 -5.46
CA VAL A 174 17.00 11.52 -4.36
C VAL A 174 17.35 10.10 -4.78
N PHE A 175 17.14 9.74 -6.02
CA PHE A 175 17.54 8.44 -6.54
C PHE A 175 19.07 8.35 -6.65
N ALA A 176 19.63 7.23 -6.21
CA ALA A 176 21.10 7.02 -6.16
C ALA A 176 21.60 5.92 -7.11
N GLY A 177 20.72 5.24 -7.87
CA GLY A 177 21.10 4.27 -8.90
C GLY A 177 21.58 4.94 -10.18
N ARG A 178 22.24 4.17 -11.04
CA ARG A 178 22.82 4.65 -12.31
C ARG A 178 22.45 3.79 -13.51
N GLN A 179 22.46 2.46 -13.34
CA GLN A 179 22.23 1.49 -14.41
C GLN A 179 20.95 0.70 -14.14
N LEU A 180 19.97 0.87 -15.00
CA LEU A 180 18.61 0.42 -14.82
C LEU A 180 18.25 -0.70 -15.78
N ALA A 181 17.75 -1.83 -15.28
CA ALA A 181 17.00 -2.83 -16.02
C ALA A 181 15.49 -2.65 -15.72
N VAL A 182 14.67 -2.49 -16.75
CA VAL A 182 13.21 -2.32 -16.66
C VAL A 182 12.51 -3.64 -17.00
N LEU A 183 11.64 -4.11 -16.12
CA LEU A 183 10.80 -5.29 -16.36
C LEU A 183 9.41 -4.86 -16.83
N GLY A 184 9.04 -5.25 -18.03
CA GLY A 184 7.82 -4.86 -18.73
C GLY A 184 8.08 -3.87 -19.86
N SER A 185 7.58 -4.17 -21.05
CA SER A 185 7.70 -3.33 -22.27
C SER A 185 6.40 -2.62 -22.63
N GLY A 186 5.39 -2.64 -21.75
CA GLY A 186 4.14 -1.91 -21.96
C GLY A 186 4.31 -0.38 -21.82
N PRO A 187 3.23 0.40 -21.97
CA PRO A 187 3.28 1.87 -21.87
C PRO A 187 4.00 2.37 -20.62
N LEU A 188 3.75 1.74 -19.46
CA LEU A 188 4.44 2.08 -18.21
C LEU A 188 5.95 1.82 -18.28
N GLY A 189 6.37 0.70 -18.88
CA GLY A 189 7.78 0.35 -19.04
C GLY A 189 8.53 1.30 -19.96
N LEU A 190 7.95 1.63 -21.13
CA LEU A 190 8.56 2.59 -22.05
C LEU A 190 8.61 3.99 -21.46
N GLN A 191 7.56 4.44 -20.77
CA GLN A 191 7.55 5.72 -20.05
C GLN A 191 8.65 5.75 -18.99
N THR A 192 8.78 4.68 -18.21
CA THR A 192 9.81 4.55 -17.16
C THR A 192 11.21 4.63 -17.75
N ALA A 193 11.46 3.90 -18.85
CA ALA A 193 12.76 3.93 -19.55
C ALA A 193 13.08 5.35 -20.08
N ARG A 194 12.11 6.01 -20.70
CA ARG A 194 12.27 7.39 -21.18
C ARG A 194 12.56 8.36 -20.06
N GLN A 195 11.78 8.34 -18.99
CA GLN A 195 11.97 9.22 -17.83
C GLN A 195 13.31 8.99 -17.14
N ALA A 196 13.77 7.73 -17.08
CA ALA A 196 15.07 7.38 -16.54
C ALA A 196 16.22 7.98 -17.37
N LEU A 197 16.16 7.88 -18.70
CA LEU A 197 17.13 8.51 -19.61
C LEU A 197 17.11 10.04 -19.48
N GLU A 198 15.93 10.66 -19.42
CA GLU A 198 15.78 12.10 -19.19
C GLU A 198 16.35 12.55 -17.83
N ALA A 199 16.33 11.68 -16.83
CA ALA A 199 16.95 11.90 -15.54
C ALA A 199 18.46 11.61 -15.50
N GLY A 200 19.06 11.22 -16.64
CA GLY A 200 20.50 10.93 -16.76
C GLY A 200 20.91 9.53 -16.32
N LEU A 201 19.97 8.60 -16.17
CA LEU A 201 20.25 7.19 -15.90
C LEU A 201 20.56 6.44 -17.20
N GLU A 202 21.35 5.39 -17.11
CA GLU A 202 21.57 4.44 -18.19
C GLU A 202 20.50 3.33 -18.12
N VAL A 203 19.72 3.14 -19.17
CA VAL A 203 18.77 2.02 -19.29
C VAL A 203 19.43 0.89 -20.07
N VAL A 204 19.93 -0.11 -19.36
CA VAL A 204 20.73 -1.20 -19.92
C VAL A 204 19.87 -2.31 -20.55
N ALA A 205 18.64 -2.47 -20.08
CA ALA A 205 17.71 -3.48 -20.57
C ALA A 205 16.25 -3.08 -20.35
N VAL A 206 15.38 -3.45 -21.33
CA VAL A 206 13.93 -3.57 -21.16
C VAL A 206 13.56 -5.03 -21.43
N VAL A 207 13.02 -5.72 -20.44
CA VAL A 207 12.74 -7.16 -20.46
C VAL A 207 11.26 -7.39 -20.66
N GLU A 208 10.90 -8.30 -21.55
CA GLU A 208 9.51 -8.65 -21.82
C GLU A 208 9.31 -10.17 -21.84
N VAL A 209 8.31 -10.63 -21.08
CA VAL A 209 7.99 -12.06 -20.96
C VAL A 209 7.35 -12.62 -22.23
N THR A 210 6.64 -11.78 -23.00
CA THR A 210 6.01 -12.16 -24.27
C THR A 210 6.97 -12.02 -25.45
N ALA A 211 6.66 -12.72 -26.56
CA ALA A 211 7.48 -12.65 -27.77
C ALA A 211 7.41 -11.27 -28.44
N GLU A 212 6.30 -10.55 -28.27
CA GLU A 212 6.07 -9.23 -28.82
C GLU A 212 6.20 -8.17 -27.71
N LEU A 213 6.84 -7.05 -28.05
CA LEU A 213 6.88 -5.88 -27.19
C LEU A 213 5.49 -5.22 -27.18
N ARG A 214 5.04 -4.78 -26.01
CA ARG A 214 3.64 -4.35 -25.81
C ARG A 214 3.41 -2.85 -25.97
N GLY A 215 4.45 -2.05 -25.91
CA GLY A 215 4.36 -0.60 -26.01
C GLY A 215 4.34 -0.08 -27.43
N ASP A 216 4.25 1.24 -27.57
CA ASP A 216 4.27 1.91 -28.88
C ASP A 216 5.56 1.58 -29.67
N PRO A 217 5.44 1.04 -30.90
CA PRO A 217 6.61 0.72 -31.72
C PRO A 217 7.48 1.93 -32.10
N VAL A 218 6.92 3.13 -32.14
CA VAL A 218 7.68 4.37 -32.40
C VAL A 218 8.54 4.73 -31.22
N GLU A 219 7.98 4.70 -30.00
CA GLU A 219 8.72 4.97 -28.78
C GLU A 219 9.76 3.87 -28.51
N THR A 220 9.43 2.60 -28.80
CA THR A 220 10.37 1.47 -28.69
C THR A 220 11.61 1.69 -29.56
N ARG A 221 11.42 2.11 -30.82
CA ARG A 221 12.54 2.43 -31.75
C ARG A 221 13.36 3.60 -31.24
N ARG A 222 12.70 4.67 -30.77
CA ARG A 222 13.37 5.84 -30.23
C ARG A 222 14.28 5.48 -29.04
N LEU A 223 13.82 4.63 -28.15
CA LEU A 223 14.61 4.15 -27.01
C LEU A 223 15.78 3.26 -27.48
N ALA A 224 15.55 2.38 -28.47
CA ALA A 224 16.60 1.55 -29.05
C ALA A 224 17.70 2.40 -29.71
N ASP A 225 17.33 3.48 -30.43
CA ASP A 225 18.27 4.43 -31.03
C ASP A 225 19.10 5.18 -29.96
N GLN A 226 18.61 5.27 -28.73
CA GLN A 226 19.33 5.80 -27.56
C GLN A 226 20.17 4.74 -26.80
N GLY A 227 20.28 3.52 -27.34
CA GLY A 227 21.11 2.45 -26.82
C GLY A 227 20.42 1.47 -25.87
N VAL A 228 19.11 1.61 -25.64
CA VAL A 228 18.32 0.66 -24.83
C VAL A 228 18.21 -0.69 -25.53
N ARG A 229 18.59 -1.76 -24.85
CA ARG A 229 18.46 -3.12 -25.38
C ARG A 229 17.14 -3.74 -24.93
N PHE A 230 16.41 -4.33 -25.87
CA PHE A 230 15.14 -5.01 -25.61
C PHE A 230 15.34 -6.53 -25.62
N TYR A 231 14.76 -7.21 -24.63
CA TYR A 231 14.84 -8.65 -24.45
C TYR A 231 13.42 -9.26 -24.44
N PRO A 232 12.76 -9.44 -25.62
CA PRO A 232 11.49 -10.16 -25.70
C PRO A 232 11.68 -11.65 -25.45
N SER A 233 10.62 -12.34 -24.99
CA SER A 233 10.66 -13.74 -24.54
C SER A 233 11.73 -14.01 -23.47
N HIS A 234 11.92 -13.10 -22.52
CA HIS A 234 12.84 -13.26 -21.41
C HIS A 234 12.16 -12.98 -20.08
N THR A 235 12.69 -13.60 -19.02
CA THR A 235 12.33 -13.28 -17.64
C THR A 235 13.59 -13.20 -16.78
N VAL A 236 13.45 -12.76 -15.54
CA VAL A 236 14.55 -12.72 -14.57
C VAL A 236 14.78 -14.11 -14.00
N GLN A 237 15.98 -14.64 -14.16
CA GLN A 237 16.43 -15.84 -13.46
C GLN A 237 16.81 -15.51 -12.03
N GLU A 238 17.65 -14.48 -11.84
CA GLU A 238 18.08 -14.03 -10.53
C GLU A 238 18.59 -12.58 -10.56
N ALA A 239 18.33 -11.84 -9.48
CA ALA A 239 19.05 -10.61 -9.18
C ALA A 239 20.19 -10.91 -8.21
N SER A 240 21.43 -10.61 -8.61
CA SER A 240 22.64 -10.94 -7.88
C SER A 240 23.33 -9.71 -7.30
N GLY A 241 24.09 -9.91 -6.21
CA GLY A 241 24.89 -8.89 -5.56
C GLY A 241 25.33 -9.33 -4.16
N ARG A 242 26.51 -8.89 -3.74
CA ARG A 242 27.23 -9.44 -2.57
C ARG A 242 26.76 -8.94 -1.23
N THR A 243 26.27 -7.72 -1.15
CA THR A 243 25.94 -7.03 0.12
C THR A 243 24.43 -6.86 0.35
N GLY A 244 23.61 -7.71 -0.28
CA GLY A 244 22.14 -7.54 -0.24
C GLY A 244 21.63 -6.45 -1.19
N GLU A 245 22.50 -5.88 -2.02
CA GLU A 245 22.16 -4.92 -3.07
C GLU A 245 22.24 -5.57 -4.46
N VAL A 246 21.55 -4.98 -5.44
CA VAL A 246 21.64 -5.42 -6.84
C VAL A 246 22.97 -4.94 -7.44
N GLU A 247 23.73 -5.86 -8.04
CA GLU A 247 24.95 -5.59 -8.83
C GLU A 247 24.79 -6.11 -10.27
N SER A 248 23.92 -7.12 -10.49
CA SER A 248 23.58 -7.63 -11.82
C SER A 248 22.21 -8.31 -11.82
N VAL A 249 21.68 -8.52 -13.01
CA VAL A 249 20.50 -9.35 -13.27
C VAL A 249 20.84 -10.40 -14.31
N THR A 250 20.53 -11.66 -14.01
CA THR A 250 20.59 -12.75 -15.00
C THR A 250 19.21 -12.92 -15.62
N LEU A 251 19.13 -12.76 -16.93
CA LEU A 251 17.95 -13.03 -17.72
C LEU A 251 18.03 -14.44 -18.30
N ILE A 252 16.87 -15.08 -18.52
CA ILE A 252 16.77 -16.36 -19.21
C ILE A 252 15.68 -16.26 -20.28
N ARG A 253 15.97 -16.82 -21.46
CA ARG A 253 14.99 -16.87 -22.55
C ARG A 253 13.88 -17.88 -22.26
N LEU A 254 12.69 -17.58 -22.70
CA LEU A 254 11.49 -18.40 -22.58
C LEU A 254 11.10 -18.99 -23.95
N ASP A 255 10.54 -20.19 -23.94
CA ASP A 255 9.84 -20.76 -25.08
C ASP A 255 8.38 -20.25 -25.18
N ALA A 256 7.63 -20.77 -26.14
CA ALA A 256 6.23 -20.39 -26.35
C ALA A 256 5.29 -20.72 -25.16
N ASP A 257 5.67 -21.68 -24.34
CA ASP A 257 4.93 -22.10 -23.16
C ASP A 257 5.39 -21.38 -21.88
N LEU A 258 6.23 -20.35 -22.01
CA LEU A 258 6.88 -19.63 -20.91
C LEU A 258 7.80 -20.51 -20.05
N ALA A 259 8.33 -21.60 -20.59
CA ALA A 259 9.34 -22.41 -19.91
C ALA A 259 10.76 -21.89 -20.21
N PRO A 260 11.67 -21.93 -19.22
CA PRO A 260 13.03 -21.45 -19.42
C PRO A 260 13.81 -22.37 -20.37
N ILE A 261 14.57 -21.76 -21.28
CA ILE A 261 15.47 -22.45 -22.20
C ILE A 261 16.85 -22.49 -21.57
N ALA A 262 17.26 -23.66 -21.08
CA ALA A 262 18.57 -23.84 -20.44
C ALA A 262 19.73 -23.49 -21.38
N GLY A 263 20.76 -22.82 -20.87
CA GLY A 263 21.92 -22.38 -21.63
C GLY A 263 21.68 -21.06 -22.41
N SER A 264 20.55 -20.38 -22.17
CA SER A 264 20.27 -19.07 -22.77
C SER A 264 20.44 -17.91 -21.79
N GLU A 265 21.08 -18.18 -20.66
CA GLU A 265 21.29 -17.19 -19.60
C GLU A 265 22.17 -16.04 -20.09
N THR A 266 21.77 -14.82 -19.75
CA THR A 266 22.51 -13.59 -20.05
C THR A 266 22.60 -12.75 -18.80
N GLU A 267 23.83 -12.54 -18.31
CA GLU A 267 24.06 -11.63 -17.19
C GLU A 267 24.24 -10.20 -17.69
N ILE A 268 23.55 -9.27 -17.03
CA ILE A 268 23.57 -7.84 -17.33
C ILE A 268 23.93 -7.09 -16.06
N ALA A 269 25.05 -6.35 -16.07
CA ALA A 269 25.41 -5.46 -14.99
C ALA A 269 24.36 -4.35 -14.86
N CYS A 270 23.80 -4.19 -13.67
CA CYS A 270 22.91 -3.10 -13.33
C CYS A 270 22.89 -2.94 -11.81
N ASP A 271 22.65 -1.75 -11.34
CA ASP A 271 22.50 -1.48 -9.90
C ASP A 271 21.03 -1.34 -9.49
N THR A 272 20.13 -1.31 -10.45
CA THR A 272 18.70 -1.12 -10.23
C THR A 272 17.87 -1.96 -11.19
N ILE A 273 16.83 -2.61 -10.63
CA ILE A 273 15.81 -3.33 -11.39
C ILE A 273 14.46 -2.66 -11.12
N CYS A 274 13.82 -2.16 -12.16
CA CYS A 274 12.52 -1.49 -12.04
C CYS A 274 11.38 -2.42 -12.50
N LEU A 275 10.43 -2.65 -11.62
CA LEU A 275 9.20 -3.38 -11.91
C LEU A 275 8.18 -2.41 -12.55
N ALA A 276 8.05 -2.44 -13.86
CA ALA A 276 7.10 -1.66 -14.63
C ALA A 276 6.00 -2.55 -15.25
N LEU A 277 5.52 -3.51 -14.45
CA LEU A 277 4.58 -4.54 -14.88
C LEU A 277 3.13 -4.05 -14.88
N GLY A 278 2.84 -3.04 -14.08
CA GLY A 278 1.53 -2.45 -13.93
C GLY A 278 1.35 -1.74 -12.60
N LEU A 279 0.18 -1.12 -12.45
CA LEU A 279 -0.22 -0.35 -11.29
C LEU A 279 -1.55 -0.88 -10.76
N ALA A 280 -1.73 -0.82 -9.45
CA ALA A 280 -2.98 -1.17 -8.78
C ALA A 280 -3.53 0.05 -8.01
N PRO A 281 -4.86 0.32 -8.06
CA PRO A 281 -5.48 1.42 -7.35
C PRO A 281 -5.29 1.36 -5.83
N ASN A 282 -5.02 2.50 -5.18
CA ASN A 282 -4.99 2.62 -3.72
C ASN A 282 -6.39 2.84 -3.18
N VAL A 283 -7.03 1.77 -2.71
CA VAL A 283 -8.44 1.77 -2.29
C VAL A 283 -8.63 1.58 -0.77
N GLU A 284 -7.55 1.60 0.01
CA GLU A 284 -7.57 1.29 1.44
C GLU A 284 -8.51 2.21 2.22
N LEU A 285 -8.41 3.53 2.03
CA LEU A 285 -9.27 4.51 2.70
C LEU A 285 -10.74 4.39 2.25
N LEU A 286 -10.97 4.10 0.97
CA LEU A 286 -12.30 3.85 0.43
C LEU A 286 -12.94 2.62 1.07
N ALA A 287 -12.15 1.53 1.22
CA ALA A 287 -12.60 0.32 1.89
C ALA A 287 -12.91 0.54 3.37
N LEU A 288 -12.07 1.30 4.11
CA LEU A 288 -12.34 1.68 5.51
C LEU A 288 -13.65 2.46 5.66
N LEU A 289 -13.97 3.32 4.70
CA LEU A 289 -15.20 4.10 4.67
C LEU A 289 -16.42 3.28 4.21
N GLY A 290 -16.21 2.02 3.80
CA GLY A 290 -17.25 1.12 3.33
C GLY A 290 -17.79 1.48 1.94
N ALA A 291 -16.97 2.11 1.10
CA ALA A 291 -17.31 2.28 -0.31
C ALA A 291 -17.36 0.92 -1.02
N THR A 292 -18.33 0.75 -1.91
CA THR A 292 -18.43 -0.46 -2.73
C THR A 292 -17.29 -0.50 -3.72
N LEU A 293 -16.49 -1.57 -3.64
CA LEU A 293 -15.40 -1.83 -4.56
C LEU A 293 -15.78 -2.96 -5.52
N ARG A 294 -15.46 -2.79 -6.80
CA ARG A 294 -15.62 -3.83 -7.81
C ARG A 294 -14.30 -4.18 -8.46
N PHE A 295 -14.14 -5.45 -8.77
CA PHE A 295 -12.97 -5.91 -9.53
C PHE A 295 -13.15 -5.59 -11.02
N ARG A 296 -12.17 -4.88 -11.58
CA ARG A 296 -12.09 -4.47 -12.99
C ARG A 296 -10.69 -4.78 -13.51
N SER A 297 -10.59 -5.86 -14.29
CA SER A 297 -9.31 -6.31 -14.88
C SER A 297 -8.71 -5.27 -15.84
N ASP A 298 -9.57 -4.52 -16.48
CA ASP A 298 -9.24 -3.44 -17.42
C ASP A 298 -8.89 -2.10 -16.74
N LEU A 299 -8.97 -2.04 -15.40
CA LEU A 299 -8.65 -0.85 -14.62
C LEU A 299 -7.62 -1.13 -13.49
N GLY A 300 -6.86 -2.21 -13.60
CA GLY A 300 -5.80 -2.53 -12.65
C GLY A 300 -6.24 -3.24 -11.37
N GLY A 301 -7.52 -3.65 -11.23
CA GLY A 301 -7.99 -4.42 -10.10
C GLY A 301 -9.26 -3.89 -9.45
N PHE A 302 -9.26 -3.78 -8.13
CA PHE A 302 -10.42 -3.26 -7.39
C PHE A 302 -10.50 -1.73 -7.48
N VAL A 303 -11.66 -1.22 -7.90
CA VAL A 303 -11.96 0.20 -8.06
C VAL A 303 -13.28 0.55 -7.36
N PRO A 304 -13.48 1.79 -6.88
CA PRO A 304 -14.75 2.22 -6.32
C PRO A 304 -15.83 2.36 -7.40
N GLU A 305 -17.08 2.05 -7.05
CA GLU A 305 -18.23 2.48 -7.82
C GLU A 305 -18.45 3.97 -7.58
N THR A 306 -18.63 4.73 -8.67
CA THR A 306 -18.87 6.17 -8.62
C THR A 306 -20.08 6.57 -9.45
N ASP A 307 -20.74 7.63 -9.03
CA ASP A 307 -21.81 8.29 -9.79
C ASP A 307 -21.25 9.29 -10.82
N GLY A 308 -22.15 10.00 -11.50
CA GLY A 308 -21.80 11.00 -12.51
C GLY A 308 -21.05 12.25 -11.99
N TRP A 309 -20.89 12.39 -10.68
CA TRP A 309 -20.13 13.42 -10.00
C TRP A 309 -18.90 12.87 -9.26
N LEU A 310 -18.56 11.61 -9.51
CA LEU A 310 -17.51 10.85 -8.82
C LEU A 310 -17.76 10.66 -7.31
N GLY A 311 -19.01 10.82 -6.86
CA GLY A 311 -19.45 10.39 -5.54
C GLY A 311 -19.47 8.88 -5.44
N THR A 312 -18.94 8.32 -4.34
CA THR A 312 -18.93 6.89 -4.07
C THR A 312 -20.20 6.42 -3.36
N SER A 313 -20.37 5.12 -3.16
CA SER A 313 -21.47 4.58 -2.34
C SER A 313 -21.36 4.97 -0.85
N ALA A 314 -20.18 5.43 -0.38
CA ALA A 314 -20.01 5.99 0.95
C ALA A 314 -20.49 7.44 1.00
N PRO A 315 -21.48 7.79 1.85
CA PRO A 315 -22.07 9.13 1.87
C PRO A 315 -21.04 10.23 2.11
N GLY A 316 -21.03 11.25 1.25
CA GLY A 316 -20.14 12.41 1.33
C GLY A 316 -18.69 12.13 0.91
N VAL A 317 -18.41 10.96 0.36
CA VAL A 317 -17.08 10.54 -0.09
C VAL A 317 -17.03 10.46 -1.61
N PHE A 318 -16.04 11.12 -2.20
CA PHE A 318 -15.74 11.14 -3.63
C PHE A 318 -14.43 10.41 -3.90
N ALA A 319 -14.21 9.97 -5.14
CA ALA A 319 -12.95 9.39 -5.58
C ALA A 319 -12.59 9.90 -6.97
N ALA A 320 -11.29 10.25 -7.20
CA ALA A 320 -10.83 10.74 -8.49
C ALA A 320 -9.36 10.38 -8.74
N GLY A 321 -8.97 10.35 -10.01
CA GLY A 321 -7.63 9.96 -10.45
C GLY A 321 -7.44 8.44 -10.45
N ASP A 322 -6.20 8.01 -10.42
CA ASP A 322 -5.82 6.61 -10.64
C ASP A 322 -6.39 5.63 -9.60
N CYS A 323 -6.81 6.11 -8.42
CA CYS A 323 -7.52 5.28 -7.44
C CYS A 323 -8.92 4.83 -7.92
N THR A 324 -9.46 5.44 -8.99
CA THR A 324 -10.71 5.02 -9.66
C THR A 324 -10.47 4.06 -10.81
N GLY A 325 -9.23 3.76 -11.13
CA GLY A 325 -8.80 2.81 -12.13
C GLY A 325 -7.62 3.30 -12.95
N VAL A 326 -6.73 2.38 -13.30
CA VAL A 326 -5.55 2.63 -14.12
C VAL A 326 -5.83 2.21 -15.55
N HIS A 327 -5.55 3.07 -16.51
CA HIS A 327 -5.61 2.77 -17.93
C HIS A 327 -4.47 3.48 -18.67
N GLU A 328 -4.18 3.05 -19.89
CA GLU A 328 -3.02 3.52 -20.65
C GLU A 328 -2.96 5.05 -20.82
N ALA A 329 -4.10 5.69 -21.00
CA ALA A 329 -4.15 7.15 -21.15
C ALA A 329 -3.71 7.90 -19.88
N LEU A 330 -3.90 7.35 -18.68
CA LEU A 330 -3.43 7.95 -17.42
C LEU A 330 -1.91 7.86 -17.26
N VAL A 331 -1.30 6.84 -17.82
CA VAL A 331 0.17 6.71 -17.85
C VAL A 331 0.79 7.79 -18.76
N ALA A 332 0.09 8.14 -19.83
CA ALA A 332 0.59 9.07 -20.84
C ALA A 332 0.30 10.54 -20.51
N ASP A 333 -0.83 10.86 -19.88
CA ASP A 333 -1.32 12.23 -19.65
C ASP A 333 -2.15 12.37 -18.38
N ASP A 334 -1.81 13.36 -17.57
CA ASP A 334 -2.57 13.76 -16.38
C ASP A 334 -3.94 14.42 -16.69
N GLY A 335 -4.27 14.68 -17.94
CA GLY A 335 -5.46 15.41 -18.34
C GLY A 335 -6.76 14.75 -17.84
N VAL A 336 -6.83 13.41 -17.93
CA VAL A 336 -7.98 12.65 -17.42
C VAL A 336 -8.08 12.79 -15.90
N ALA A 337 -6.97 12.62 -15.18
CA ALA A 337 -6.95 12.76 -13.72
C ALA A 337 -7.36 14.18 -13.29
N ARG A 338 -6.86 15.23 -13.97
CA ARG A 338 -7.27 16.62 -13.74
C ARG A 338 -8.76 16.83 -14.01
N GLY A 339 -9.29 16.30 -15.10
CA GLY A 339 -10.72 16.36 -15.43
C GLY A 339 -11.59 15.71 -14.36
N GLN A 340 -11.21 14.51 -13.91
CA GLN A 340 -11.88 13.82 -12.80
C GLN A 340 -11.81 14.65 -11.51
N GLY A 341 -10.65 15.21 -11.17
CA GLY A 341 -10.47 16.07 -10.01
C GLY A 341 -11.41 17.26 -10.03
N ARG A 342 -11.46 18.01 -11.15
CA ARG A 342 -12.38 19.14 -11.32
C ARG A 342 -13.84 18.71 -11.13
N LEU A 343 -14.23 17.58 -11.72
CA LEU A 343 -15.58 17.06 -11.61
C LEU A 343 -15.95 16.68 -10.17
N ALA A 344 -15.04 16.01 -9.44
CA ALA A 344 -15.21 15.62 -8.05
C ALA A 344 -15.29 16.84 -7.11
N GLY A 345 -14.40 17.84 -7.31
CA GLY A 345 -14.40 19.10 -6.56
C GLY A 345 -15.72 19.88 -6.75
N LEU A 346 -16.20 19.92 -7.99
CA LEU A 346 -17.48 20.52 -8.33
C LEU A 346 -18.66 19.75 -7.71
N GLY A 347 -18.63 18.41 -7.74
CA GLY A 347 -19.62 17.54 -7.10
C GLY A 347 -19.67 17.75 -5.58
N ALA A 348 -18.51 17.89 -4.93
CA ALA A 348 -18.43 18.23 -3.51
C ALA A 348 -19.02 19.61 -3.23
N ALA A 349 -18.67 20.65 -4.00
CA ALA A 349 -19.20 22.00 -3.87
C ALA A 349 -20.72 22.05 -4.08
N LEU A 350 -21.25 21.33 -5.08
CA LEU A 350 -22.68 21.17 -5.31
C LEU A 350 -23.37 20.54 -4.11
N SER A 351 -22.80 19.48 -3.57
CA SER A 351 -23.36 18.76 -2.42
C SER A 351 -23.31 19.55 -1.10
N LEU A 352 -22.45 20.57 -1.02
CA LEU A 352 -22.34 21.54 0.08
C LEU A 352 -23.24 22.77 -0.13
N GLY A 353 -23.89 22.89 -1.32
CA GLY A 353 -24.71 24.06 -1.65
C GLY A 353 -23.92 25.31 -2.02
N ALA A 354 -22.61 25.20 -2.26
CA ALA A 354 -21.74 26.32 -2.65
C ALA A 354 -21.89 26.70 -4.14
N VAL A 355 -22.42 25.82 -4.96
CA VAL A 355 -22.71 26.05 -6.37
C VAL A 355 -24.11 25.51 -6.70
N ASP A 356 -24.85 26.20 -7.56
CA ASP A 356 -26.14 25.72 -8.04
C ASP A 356 -25.96 24.60 -9.10
N ARG A 357 -27.03 23.79 -9.27
CA ARG A 357 -27.00 22.65 -10.18
C ARG A 357 -26.80 23.06 -11.65
N ALA A 358 -27.38 24.16 -12.08
CA ALA A 358 -27.30 24.60 -13.48
C ALA A 358 -25.85 24.97 -13.87
N ARG A 359 -25.17 25.71 -12.99
CA ARG A 359 -23.75 26.04 -13.16
C ARG A 359 -22.87 24.79 -13.10
N ALA A 360 -23.14 23.87 -12.17
CA ALA A 360 -22.40 22.63 -12.06
C ALA A 360 -22.54 21.76 -13.33
N GLU A 361 -23.77 21.62 -13.87
CA GLU A 361 -24.02 20.86 -15.10
C GLU A 361 -23.35 21.52 -16.32
N ALA A 362 -23.30 22.86 -16.39
CA ALA A 362 -22.60 23.56 -17.47
C ALA A 362 -21.11 23.23 -17.47
N VAL A 363 -20.44 23.28 -16.31
CA VAL A 363 -19.01 22.91 -16.19
C VAL A 363 -18.81 21.42 -16.47
N ARG A 364 -19.69 20.55 -16.00
CA ARG A 364 -19.63 19.12 -16.31
C ARG A 364 -19.71 18.85 -17.81
N THR A 365 -20.57 19.57 -18.51
CA THR A 365 -20.71 19.46 -19.97
C THR A 365 -19.45 19.95 -20.70
N GLU A 366 -18.84 21.04 -20.24
CA GLU A 366 -17.57 21.55 -20.74
C GLU A 366 -16.41 20.53 -20.56
N LEU A 367 -16.35 19.87 -19.40
CA LEU A 367 -15.34 18.85 -19.11
C LEU A 367 -15.47 17.60 -20.00
N GLY A 368 -16.64 17.37 -20.59
CA GLY A 368 -16.93 16.17 -21.37
C GLY A 368 -16.92 14.89 -20.53
N GLY A 369 -16.80 13.75 -21.18
CA GLY A 369 -16.70 12.45 -20.50
C GLY A 369 -15.31 12.21 -19.93
N VAL A 370 -15.12 12.48 -18.62
CA VAL A 370 -13.88 12.20 -17.88
C VAL A 370 -13.79 10.76 -17.33
N GLY A 371 -14.58 9.85 -17.89
CA GLY A 371 -14.57 8.43 -17.49
C GLY A 371 -13.27 7.73 -17.86
N ALA A 372 -12.88 6.77 -17.03
CA ALA A 372 -11.81 5.85 -17.38
C ALA A 372 -12.15 5.14 -18.70
N ARG A 373 -11.25 5.18 -19.67
CA ARG A 373 -11.39 4.37 -20.89
C ARG A 373 -10.85 2.98 -20.57
N PRO A 374 -11.66 1.91 -20.73
CA PRO A 374 -11.17 0.55 -20.51
C PRO A 374 -9.94 0.29 -21.38
N SER A 375 -8.91 -0.31 -20.78
CA SER A 375 -7.74 -0.83 -21.48
C SER A 375 -7.87 -2.34 -21.65
N GLU A 376 -6.89 -2.98 -22.29
CA GLU A 376 -6.82 -4.43 -22.30
C GLU A 376 -6.69 -4.98 -20.86
N PRO A 377 -7.27 -6.18 -20.58
CA PRO A 377 -7.17 -6.80 -19.27
C PRO A 377 -5.72 -7.09 -18.87
N VAL A 378 -5.18 -6.34 -17.91
CA VAL A 378 -3.77 -6.44 -17.49
C VAL A 378 -3.45 -7.74 -16.71
N HIS A 379 -4.45 -8.41 -16.12
CA HIS A 379 -4.21 -9.57 -15.28
C HIS A 379 -3.72 -10.81 -16.05
N ALA A 380 -4.06 -10.95 -17.33
CA ALA A 380 -3.49 -12.00 -18.20
C ALA A 380 -1.98 -11.82 -18.36
N TYR A 381 -1.54 -10.58 -18.56
CA TYR A 381 -0.13 -10.21 -18.65
C TYR A 381 0.62 -10.47 -17.34
N TRP A 382 0.04 -10.08 -16.21
CA TRP A 382 0.63 -10.36 -14.87
C TRP A 382 0.74 -11.87 -14.61
N ARG A 383 -0.23 -12.67 -15.08
CA ARG A 383 -0.15 -14.14 -14.98
C ARG A 383 1.00 -14.71 -15.80
N HIS A 384 1.32 -14.17 -16.97
CA HIS A 384 2.49 -14.61 -17.75
C HIS A 384 3.78 -14.38 -16.96
N TRP A 385 3.94 -13.19 -16.36
CA TRP A 385 5.08 -12.88 -15.49
C TRP A 385 5.14 -13.79 -14.27
N LEU A 386 4.02 -14.01 -13.61
CA LEU A 386 3.97 -14.90 -12.44
C LEU A 386 4.34 -16.34 -12.82
N ARG A 387 3.76 -16.89 -13.88
CA ARG A 387 4.03 -18.26 -14.35
C ARG A 387 5.49 -18.45 -14.73
N SER A 388 6.07 -17.52 -15.51
CA SER A 388 7.48 -17.57 -15.86
C SER A 388 8.37 -17.51 -14.61
N SER A 389 8.07 -16.62 -13.68
CA SER A 389 8.80 -16.50 -12.42
C SER A 389 8.67 -17.74 -11.52
N ILE A 390 7.53 -18.43 -11.51
CA ILE A 390 7.37 -19.70 -10.78
C ILE A 390 8.20 -20.80 -11.43
N ARG A 391 8.20 -20.89 -12.76
CA ARG A 391 8.97 -21.91 -13.50
C ARG A 391 10.48 -21.75 -13.35
N VAL A 392 10.94 -20.51 -13.27
CA VAL A 392 12.38 -20.20 -13.13
C VAL A 392 12.83 -20.23 -11.68
N GLY A 393 12.13 -19.51 -10.79
CA GLY A 393 12.55 -19.33 -9.39
C GLY A 393 11.94 -20.35 -8.42
N GLY A 394 10.95 -21.14 -8.87
CA GLY A 394 10.29 -22.15 -8.05
C GLY A 394 9.49 -21.58 -6.88
N LEU A 395 9.35 -22.40 -5.86
CA LEU A 395 8.51 -22.11 -4.70
C LEU A 395 9.25 -21.43 -3.54
N GLU A 396 10.56 -21.30 -3.61
CA GLU A 396 11.36 -20.66 -2.55
C GLU A 396 11.42 -19.13 -2.66
N VAL A 397 10.84 -18.57 -3.72
CA VAL A 397 10.73 -17.11 -3.90
C VAL A 397 9.75 -16.55 -2.90
N TYR A 398 10.12 -15.45 -2.24
CA TYR A 398 9.24 -14.74 -1.34
C TYR A 398 7.99 -14.20 -2.07
N ALA A 399 6.83 -14.55 -1.55
CA ALA A 399 5.54 -13.95 -1.93
C ALA A 399 5.22 -12.74 -1.02
N CYS A 400 5.74 -12.74 0.23
CA CYS A 400 5.65 -11.61 1.15
C CYS A 400 7.05 -11.32 1.70
N GLN A 401 7.61 -10.17 1.33
CA GLN A 401 8.99 -9.80 1.69
C GLN A 401 9.13 -9.49 3.18
N CYS A 402 8.25 -8.67 3.75
CA CYS A 402 8.39 -8.20 5.13
C CYS A 402 8.06 -9.25 6.20
N GLU A 403 7.37 -10.33 5.84
CA GLU A 403 7.11 -11.50 6.68
C GLU A 403 7.84 -12.75 6.17
N GLU A 404 8.72 -12.60 5.19
CA GLU A 404 9.55 -13.67 4.62
C GLU A 404 8.77 -14.96 4.27
N VAL A 405 7.51 -14.80 3.82
CA VAL A 405 6.65 -15.91 3.41
C VAL A 405 6.94 -16.26 1.96
N THR A 406 7.37 -17.48 1.70
CA THR A 406 7.61 -17.99 0.35
C THR A 406 6.32 -18.49 -0.30
N ARG A 407 6.37 -18.76 -1.59
CA ARG A 407 5.27 -19.41 -2.33
C ARG A 407 4.98 -20.80 -1.74
N ARG A 408 6.01 -21.50 -1.23
CA ARG A 408 5.86 -22.82 -0.59
C ARG A 408 5.00 -22.72 0.68
N GLU A 409 5.24 -21.74 1.54
CA GLU A 409 4.44 -21.54 2.75
C GLU A 409 2.99 -21.16 2.39
N LEU A 410 2.76 -20.43 1.29
CA LEU A 410 1.39 -20.14 0.84
C LEU A 410 0.64 -21.44 0.43
N ILE A 411 1.27 -22.32 -0.38
CA ILE A 411 0.66 -23.59 -0.79
C ILE A 411 0.45 -24.52 0.41
N GLY A 412 1.46 -24.62 1.26
CA GLY A 412 1.43 -25.45 2.46
C GLY A 412 0.57 -24.87 3.58
N VAL A 413 0.13 -23.61 3.44
CA VAL A 413 -0.59 -22.85 4.47
C VAL A 413 0.16 -22.91 5.80
N GLN A 414 1.45 -22.63 5.75
CA GLN A 414 2.37 -22.69 6.88
C GLN A 414 2.80 -21.29 7.33
N PRO A 415 3.08 -21.09 8.63
CA PRO A 415 3.71 -19.86 9.11
C PRO A 415 5.14 -19.73 8.56
N PRO A 416 5.72 -18.50 8.57
CA PRO A 416 7.09 -18.27 8.13
C PRO A 416 8.10 -19.13 8.90
N ARG A 417 9.14 -19.60 8.23
CA ARG A 417 10.16 -20.49 8.81
C ARG A 417 10.90 -19.88 10.01
N TYR A 418 11.08 -18.57 10.03
CA TYR A 418 11.79 -17.90 11.12
C TYR A 418 11.07 -18.03 12.47
N LEU A 419 9.76 -18.33 12.49
CA LEU A 419 9.04 -18.57 13.74
C LEU A 419 9.42 -19.90 14.39
N GLY A 420 10.05 -20.83 13.65
CA GLY A 420 10.49 -22.14 14.18
C GLY A 420 9.34 -22.98 14.75
N TRP A 421 8.11 -22.67 14.41
CA TRP A 421 6.93 -23.28 14.99
C TRP A 421 6.26 -24.27 14.02
N HIS A 422 6.14 -25.50 14.46
CA HIS A 422 5.46 -26.57 13.72
C HIS A 422 4.40 -27.23 14.59
N SER A 423 3.23 -27.42 14.05
CA SER A 423 2.19 -28.22 14.65
C SER A 423 1.76 -29.32 13.69
N ALA A 424 1.64 -30.54 14.18
CA ALA A 424 1.22 -31.69 13.37
C ALA A 424 -0.14 -31.46 12.70
N GLY A 425 -1.07 -30.82 13.41
CA GLY A 425 -2.38 -30.47 12.88
C GLY A 425 -2.34 -29.43 11.76
N MET A 426 -1.41 -28.47 11.82
CA MET A 426 -1.20 -27.47 10.76
C MET A 426 -0.43 -28.07 9.58
N SER A 427 0.51 -28.96 9.82
CA SER A 427 1.29 -29.62 8.76
C SER A 427 0.41 -30.50 7.84
N ALA A 428 -0.75 -30.95 8.32
CA ALA A 428 -1.73 -31.68 7.53
C ALA A 428 -2.63 -30.78 6.67
N ARG A 429 -2.57 -29.45 6.83
CA ARG A 429 -3.34 -28.48 6.06
C ARG A 429 -2.51 -27.94 4.91
N GLY A 430 -3.15 -27.76 3.78
CA GLY A 430 -2.59 -27.10 2.61
C GLY A 430 -3.68 -26.32 1.91
N LEU A 431 -3.32 -25.54 0.90
CA LEU A 431 -4.25 -24.71 0.13
C LEU A 431 -5.41 -25.56 -0.43
N GLY A 432 -5.12 -26.77 -0.94
CA GLY A 432 -6.14 -27.69 -1.43
C GLY A 432 -7.12 -28.16 -0.34
N THR A 433 -6.73 -28.14 0.94
CA THR A 433 -7.64 -28.43 2.06
C THR A 433 -8.60 -27.26 2.27
N LEU A 434 -8.09 -26.03 2.27
CA LEU A 434 -8.89 -24.81 2.43
C LEU A 434 -9.89 -24.65 1.29
N LEU A 435 -9.50 -24.99 0.06
CA LEU A 435 -10.38 -24.95 -1.12
C LEU A 435 -11.57 -25.91 -1.02
N ARG A 436 -11.44 -27.03 -0.32
CA ARG A 436 -12.57 -27.96 -0.06
C ARG A 436 -13.53 -27.42 0.99
N ASP A 437 -13.02 -26.62 1.93
CA ASP A 437 -13.83 -26.03 3.01
C ASP A 437 -14.62 -24.80 2.54
N GLY A 438 -14.18 -24.14 1.47
CA GLY A 438 -14.83 -22.96 0.91
C GLY A 438 -13.97 -22.18 -0.08
N PRO A 439 -14.47 -21.04 -0.59
CA PRO A 439 -13.69 -20.20 -1.49
C PRO A 439 -12.47 -19.58 -0.78
N ILE A 440 -11.38 -19.44 -1.51
CA ILE A 440 -10.16 -18.83 -0.99
C ILE A 440 -10.45 -17.41 -0.52
N ASN A 441 -9.93 -17.11 0.66
CA ASN A 441 -10.00 -15.81 1.28
C ASN A 441 -8.60 -15.35 1.73
N GLN A 442 -8.15 -14.17 1.26
CA GLN A 442 -6.84 -13.63 1.63
C GLN A 442 -6.69 -13.39 3.15
N ASP A 443 -7.77 -13.06 3.87
CA ASP A 443 -7.72 -12.92 5.34
C ASP A 443 -7.42 -14.25 6.05
N GLN A 444 -7.93 -15.36 5.53
CA GLN A 444 -7.64 -16.68 6.04
C GLN A 444 -6.17 -17.04 5.80
N ILE A 445 -5.67 -16.82 4.58
CA ILE A 445 -4.26 -17.03 4.23
C ILE A 445 -3.36 -16.14 5.10
N LYS A 446 -3.69 -14.87 5.23
CA LYS A 446 -2.98 -13.90 6.10
C LYS A 446 -2.86 -14.40 7.54
N ARG A 447 -3.94 -14.91 8.15
CA ARG A 447 -3.92 -15.42 9.53
C ARG A 447 -3.08 -16.68 9.70
N LEU A 448 -3.07 -17.55 8.70
CA LEU A 448 -2.40 -18.85 8.78
C LEU A 448 -0.92 -18.78 8.38
N THR A 449 -0.57 -17.92 7.43
CA THR A 449 0.79 -17.81 6.88
C THR A 449 1.51 -16.52 7.27
N ARG A 450 0.83 -15.54 7.87
CA ARG A 450 1.28 -14.16 8.10
C ARG A 450 1.49 -13.34 6.83
N ALA A 451 1.29 -13.87 5.63
CA ALA A 451 1.41 -13.10 4.39
C ALA A 451 0.51 -11.85 4.43
N GLY A 452 1.12 -10.67 4.33
CA GLY A 452 0.43 -9.38 4.42
C GLY A 452 0.16 -8.88 5.86
N MET A 453 0.73 -9.50 6.91
CA MET A 453 0.63 -9.03 8.30
C MET A 453 1.77 -8.11 8.73
N GLY A 454 2.87 -8.10 8.02
CA GLY A 454 4.02 -7.28 8.36
C GLY A 454 3.79 -5.77 8.20
N PRO A 455 4.84 -4.94 8.39
CA PRO A 455 4.70 -3.48 8.44
C PRO A 455 4.00 -2.89 7.22
N CYS A 456 4.19 -3.45 6.03
CA CYS A 456 3.52 -2.95 4.83
C CYS A 456 2.02 -3.30 4.73
N GLN A 457 1.47 -4.10 5.65
CA GLN A 457 0.06 -4.48 5.69
C GLN A 457 -0.51 -4.97 4.34
N GLY A 458 0.28 -5.76 3.60
CA GLY A 458 -0.08 -6.34 2.32
C GLY A 458 0.07 -5.40 1.11
N ARG A 459 0.49 -4.16 1.28
CA ARG A 459 0.59 -3.20 0.17
C ARG A 459 1.59 -3.60 -0.91
N ARG A 460 2.64 -4.35 -0.54
CA ARG A 460 3.62 -4.88 -1.50
C ARG A 460 3.24 -6.24 -2.09
N CYS A 461 2.55 -7.08 -1.34
CA CYS A 461 2.37 -8.48 -1.74
C CYS A 461 0.93 -8.86 -2.13
N ARG A 462 -0.05 -8.02 -1.83
CA ARG A 462 -1.48 -8.35 -1.97
C ARG A 462 -1.86 -8.83 -3.38
N GLU A 463 -1.40 -8.15 -4.42
CA GLU A 463 -1.72 -8.49 -5.80
C GLU A 463 -1.04 -9.79 -6.24
N GLN A 464 0.25 -9.95 -5.93
CA GLN A 464 0.94 -11.21 -6.29
C GLN A 464 0.41 -12.41 -5.50
N VAL A 465 0.03 -12.22 -4.22
CA VAL A 465 -0.61 -13.27 -3.42
C VAL A 465 -1.96 -13.64 -4.04
N ALA A 466 -2.80 -12.65 -4.41
CA ALA A 466 -4.08 -12.90 -5.05
C ALA A 466 -3.93 -13.64 -6.38
N LEU A 467 -2.98 -13.21 -7.22
CA LEU A 467 -2.67 -13.87 -8.50
C LEU A 467 -2.19 -15.30 -8.30
N PHE A 468 -1.29 -15.52 -7.33
CA PHE A 468 -0.78 -16.84 -7.01
C PHE A 468 -1.89 -17.78 -6.50
N LEU A 469 -2.72 -17.31 -5.58
CA LEU A 469 -3.86 -18.07 -5.08
C LEU A 469 -4.88 -18.39 -6.18
N ALA A 470 -5.13 -17.44 -7.08
CA ALA A 470 -6.02 -17.64 -8.23
C ALA A 470 -5.49 -18.71 -9.20
N GLU A 471 -4.17 -18.70 -9.45
CA GLU A 471 -3.50 -19.68 -10.31
C GLU A 471 -3.57 -21.09 -9.72
N GLU A 472 -3.23 -21.24 -8.44
CA GLU A 472 -3.26 -22.51 -7.73
C GLU A 472 -4.70 -23.07 -7.56
N ALA A 473 -5.68 -22.18 -7.40
CA ALA A 473 -7.08 -22.57 -7.28
C ALA A 473 -7.79 -22.82 -8.62
N GLY A 474 -7.18 -22.39 -9.73
CA GLY A 474 -7.82 -22.46 -11.05
C GLY A 474 -9.03 -21.53 -11.20
N VAL A 475 -9.06 -20.39 -10.46
CA VAL A 475 -10.17 -19.44 -10.49
C VAL A 475 -9.73 -18.09 -11.06
N PRO A 476 -10.65 -17.27 -11.61
CA PRO A 476 -10.33 -15.89 -11.96
C PRO A 476 -9.86 -15.08 -10.75
N VAL A 477 -8.85 -14.22 -10.92
CA VAL A 477 -8.30 -13.39 -9.82
C VAL A 477 -9.35 -12.49 -9.16
N GLY A 478 -10.36 -12.06 -9.90
CA GLY A 478 -11.48 -11.27 -9.36
C GLY A 478 -12.36 -12.02 -8.35
N GLN A 479 -12.24 -13.34 -8.26
CA GLN A 479 -12.90 -14.14 -7.22
C GLN A 479 -12.08 -14.22 -5.92
N ILE A 480 -10.84 -13.75 -5.91
CA ILE A 480 -10.02 -13.63 -4.71
C ILE A 480 -10.32 -12.26 -4.07
N PRO A 481 -11.05 -12.20 -2.96
CA PRO A 481 -11.40 -10.92 -2.34
C PRO A 481 -10.16 -10.22 -1.79
N LEU A 482 -10.23 -8.88 -1.72
CA LEU A 482 -9.22 -8.11 -0.99
C LEU A 482 -9.20 -8.55 0.49
N PRO A 483 -8.01 -8.57 1.13
CA PRO A 483 -7.93 -8.74 2.56
C PRO A 483 -8.58 -7.54 3.26
N SER A 484 -9.14 -7.76 4.43
CA SER A 484 -9.72 -6.69 5.25
C SER A 484 -8.66 -5.65 5.60
N PHE A 485 -8.99 -4.38 5.36
CA PHE A 485 -8.18 -3.26 5.81
C PHE A 485 -8.58 -2.85 7.22
N ARG A 486 -7.60 -2.43 8.01
CA ARG A 486 -7.78 -1.89 9.36
C ARG A 486 -6.87 -0.70 9.54
N ALA A 487 -7.35 0.32 10.23
CA ALA A 487 -6.49 1.43 10.64
C ALA A 487 -5.48 0.95 11.71
N PRO A 488 -4.22 1.43 11.65
CA PRO A 488 -3.70 2.36 10.67
C PRO A 488 -3.41 1.69 9.33
N VAL A 489 -3.77 2.34 8.21
CA VAL A 489 -3.46 1.86 6.85
C VAL A 489 -2.12 2.39 6.33
N ARG A 490 -1.45 3.21 7.11
CA ARG A 490 -0.08 3.68 6.89
C ARG A 490 0.73 3.39 8.15
N PRO A 491 2.04 3.07 8.05
CA PRO A 491 2.87 2.90 9.23
C PRO A 491 2.99 4.22 9.96
N LEU A 492 3.01 4.12 11.26
CA LEU A 492 3.22 5.26 12.15
C LEU A 492 4.39 4.92 13.06
N SER A 493 5.23 5.90 13.36
CA SER A 493 6.27 5.73 14.35
C SER A 493 5.66 5.51 15.74
N LEU A 494 6.34 4.76 16.58
CA LEU A 494 5.89 4.55 17.97
C LEU A 494 5.78 5.89 18.72
N GLN A 495 6.64 6.86 18.39
CA GLN A 495 6.61 8.19 18.98
C GLN A 495 5.28 8.91 18.70
N VAL A 496 4.70 8.70 17.52
CA VAL A 496 3.43 9.31 17.08
C VAL A 496 2.23 8.55 17.64
N LEU A 497 2.36 7.22 17.75
CA LEU A 497 1.31 6.36 18.30
C LEU A 497 1.15 6.52 19.80
N TRP A 498 2.22 6.90 20.51
CA TRP A 498 2.23 7.07 21.94
C TRP A 498 2.20 8.57 22.30
N PRO A 499 1.04 9.12 22.67
CA PRO A 499 0.98 10.51 23.13
C PRO A 499 1.81 10.69 24.40
N ARG A 500 2.64 11.74 24.45
CA ARG A 500 3.44 12.06 25.64
C ARG A 500 2.56 12.34 26.86
N ASP A 501 1.41 12.94 26.60
CA ASP A 501 0.38 13.27 27.60
C ASP A 501 -0.82 12.37 27.40
N GLU A 502 -0.69 11.13 27.86
CA GLU A 502 -1.80 10.19 27.82
C GLU A 502 -2.94 10.68 28.73
N PRO A 503 -4.19 10.74 28.24
CA PRO A 503 -5.33 11.09 29.08
C PRO A 503 -5.42 10.18 30.29
N GLU A 504 -5.71 10.75 31.47
CA GLU A 504 -5.81 10.00 32.73
C GLU A 504 -6.79 8.82 32.61
N ALA A 505 -7.94 9.04 31.98
CA ALA A 505 -8.92 7.98 31.72
C ALA A 505 -8.38 6.82 30.86
N ALA A 506 -7.43 7.07 29.95
CA ALA A 506 -6.77 6.02 29.18
C ALA A 506 -5.76 5.25 30.05
N ARG A 507 -5.02 5.96 30.89
CA ARG A 507 -4.04 5.39 31.83
C ARG A 507 -4.70 4.52 32.89
N ASP A 508 -5.78 5.01 33.51
CA ASP A 508 -6.52 4.31 34.56
C ASP A 508 -7.16 3.00 34.08
N HIS A 509 -7.45 2.91 32.77
CA HIS A 509 -8.05 1.73 32.17
C HIS A 509 -7.11 0.92 31.27
N TRP A 510 -5.82 1.10 31.41
CA TRP A 510 -4.80 0.44 30.57
C TRP A 510 -4.97 -1.07 30.51
N VAL A 511 -5.15 -1.69 31.69
CA VAL A 511 -5.33 -3.14 31.79
C VAL A 511 -6.59 -3.59 31.06
N SER A 512 -7.71 -2.89 31.24
CA SER A 512 -8.98 -3.24 30.61
C SER A 512 -8.98 -3.02 29.08
N TRP A 513 -8.14 -2.10 28.57
CA TRP A 513 -8.05 -1.81 27.14
C TRP A 513 -7.13 -2.75 26.38
N PHE A 514 -5.97 -3.01 26.94
CA PHE A 514 -4.94 -3.77 26.24
C PHE A 514 -4.77 -5.18 26.79
N GLY A 515 -5.03 -5.42 28.06
CA GLY A 515 -4.85 -6.70 28.73
C GLY A 515 -3.44 -7.27 28.66
N ILE A 516 -2.60 -6.62 27.85
CA ILE A 516 -1.23 -7.07 27.55
C ILE A 516 -0.40 -7.24 28.83
N PRO A 517 -0.38 -6.30 29.78
CA PRO A 517 0.39 -6.46 31.02
C PRO A 517 0.00 -7.71 31.80
N THR A 518 -1.29 -8.00 31.87
CA THR A 518 -1.79 -9.17 32.62
C THR A 518 -1.64 -10.47 31.85
N GLN A 519 -1.73 -10.44 30.51
CA GLN A 519 -1.52 -11.62 29.66
C GLN A 519 -0.08 -12.14 29.72
N PHE A 520 0.90 -11.24 29.83
CA PHE A 520 2.31 -11.60 29.87
C PHE A 520 2.92 -11.62 31.27
N THR A 521 2.15 -11.26 32.30
CA THR A 521 2.62 -11.41 33.66
C THR A 521 2.57 -12.89 34.04
N PRO A 522 3.71 -13.50 34.39
CA PRO A 522 3.72 -14.89 34.79
C PRO A 522 2.77 -15.12 35.97
N HIS A 523 1.97 -16.16 35.90
CA HIS A 523 0.96 -16.51 36.93
C HIS A 523 1.54 -16.74 38.32
N TRP A 524 2.84 -16.90 38.44
CA TRP A 524 3.55 -17.03 39.70
C TRP A 524 4.05 -15.69 40.30
N THR A 525 3.83 -14.57 39.62
CA THR A 525 4.20 -13.25 40.19
C THR A 525 3.05 -12.69 41.04
N SER A 526 3.34 -12.39 42.26
CA SER A 526 2.36 -11.90 43.25
C SER A 526 2.01 -10.41 43.12
N HIS A 527 2.38 -9.77 42.01
CA HIS A 527 2.22 -8.32 41.82
C HIS A 527 0.96 -7.94 41.05
N VAL A 528 0.22 -8.91 40.52
CA VAL A 528 -1.02 -8.64 39.79
C VAL A 528 -2.17 -8.69 40.77
N ASP A 529 -2.94 -7.61 40.87
CA ASP A 529 -4.17 -7.61 41.66
C ASP A 529 -5.12 -8.68 41.11
N ALA A 530 -5.52 -9.62 41.94
CA ALA A 530 -6.40 -10.72 41.55
C ALA A 530 -7.75 -10.22 40.98
N SER A 531 -8.19 -9.03 41.41
CA SER A 531 -9.42 -8.41 40.86
C SER A 531 -9.25 -7.95 39.43
N GLU A 532 -8.10 -7.40 39.08
CA GLU A 532 -7.80 -6.98 37.70
C GLU A 532 -7.62 -8.18 36.79
N THR A 533 -6.95 -9.22 37.22
CA THR A 533 -6.77 -10.47 36.43
C THR A 533 -8.11 -11.15 36.17
N THR A 534 -9.00 -11.17 37.15
CA THR A 534 -10.31 -11.80 37.01
C THR A 534 -11.21 -11.07 36.02
N VAL A 535 -11.19 -9.74 36.04
CA VAL A 535 -11.95 -8.92 35.06
C VAL A 535 -11.47 -9.14 33.64
N PHE A 536 -10.17 -9.38 33.48
CA PHE A 536 -9.57 -9.46 32.16
C PHE A 536 -9.69 -10.84 31.50
N MET A 537 -9.43 -11.88 32.25
CA MET A 537 -9.33 -13.24 31.72
C MET A 537 -10.65 -14.01 31.80
N GLY A 538 -11.64 -13.53 32.53
CA GLY A 538 -12.88 -14.28 32.78
C GLY A 538 -12.64 -15.65 33.45
N LEU A 539 -11.45 -15.85 34.00
CA LEU A 539 -10.98 -17.13 34.52
C LEU A 539 -10.92 -17.06 36.05
N GLY A 540 -12.06 -17.24 36.67
CA GLY A 540 -12.16 -17.29 38.12
C GLY A 540 -11.43 -18.49 38.79
N GLY A 541 -10.60 -19.22 38.06
CA GLY A 541 -9.90 -20.41 38.54
C GLY A 541 -8.39 -20.27 38.75
N GLU A 542 -7.74 -19.27 38.14
CA GLU A 542 -6.28 -19.22 38.14
C GLU A 542 -5.66 -18.62 39.41
N SER A 543 -6.42 -17.85 40.17
CA SER A 543 -5.95 -17.31 41.44
C SER A 543 -5.68 -18.39 42.49
N GLN A 544 -6.22 -19.63 42.32
CA GLN A 544 -5.99 -20.72 43.25
C GLN A 544 -4.68 -21.50 43.04
N HIS A 545 -4.05 -21.36 41.87
CA HIS A 545 -2.82 -22.11 41.56
C HIS A 545 -1.52 -21.29 41.73
N GLY A 546 -1.60 -19.98 41.89
CA GLY A 546 -0.42 -19.11 42.03
C GLY A 546 0.35 -19.25 43.36
N GLY A 547 -0.33 -19.58 44.46
CA GLY A 547 0.30 -19.63 45.77
C GLY A 547 1.25 -20.82 46.00
N SER A 548 0.97 -21.97 45.41
CA SER A 548 1.74 -23.18 45.69
C SER A 548 3.03 -23.33 44.85
N SER A 549 3.15 -22.63 43.73
CA SER A 549 4.33 -22.70 42.86
C SER A 549 5.43 -21.71 43.24
N VAL A 550 5.10 -20.60 43.91
CA VAL A 550 6.10 -19.62 44.35
C VAL A 550 6.92 -20.13 45.53
N GLU A 551 6.29 -20.87 46.46
CA GLU A 551 7.02 -21.48 47.60
C GLU A 551 8.00 -22.57 47.13
N LYS A 552 7.68 -23.35 46.12
CA LYS A 552 8.57 -24.41 45.61
C LYS A 552 9.80 -23.91 44.85
N GLN A 553 9.76 -22.73 44.27
CA GLN A 553 10.93 -22.19 43.57
C GLN A 553 11.92 -21.42 44.47
N ARG A 554 11.53 -21.04 45.71
CA ARG A 554 12.43 -20.42 46.66
C ARG A 554 13.37 -21.39 47.37
N GLU A 555 13.15 -22.69 47.22
CA GLU A 555 13.96 -23.74 47.87
C GLU A 555 14.96 -24.46 46.92
N LEU A 556 15.29 -23.87 45.79
CA LEU A 556 16.42 -24.38 45.02
C LEU A 556 17.73 -24.01 45.77
N PRO A 557 18.54 -24.99 46.20
CA PRO A 557 19.75 -24.75 46.95
C PRO A 557 20.72 -23.92 46.12
N GLY A 558 21.28 -22.90 46.76
CA GLY A 558 22.30 -22.07 46.18
C GLY A 558 23.45 -22.95 45.67
N THR A 559 23.86 -22.74 44.45
CA THR A 559 25.09 -23.31 43.89
C THR A 559 26.25 -22.84 44.75
N GLY A 560 26.72 -23.71 45.66
CA GLY A 560 27.97 -23.54 46.36
C GLY A 560 29.09 -23.37 45.32
N ARG A 561 29.83 -22.30 45.47
CA ARG A 561 31.11 -22.17 44.79
C ARG A 561 32.08 -23.17 45.45
N GLY A 562 32.64 -24.03 44.68
CA GLY A 562 33.81 -24.81 44.91
C GLY A 562 34.58 -24.87 43.61
#